data_249a613804fd99cf1c2d938f7bfdd65f
#
_entry.id   249a613804fd99cf1c2d938f7bfdd65f
#
_cell.length_a   1.000
_cell.length_b   1.000
_cell.length_c   1.000
_cell.angle_alpha   90.00
_cell.angle_beta   90.00
_cell.angle_gamma   90.00
#
_symmetry.space_group_name_H-M   'P 1'
#
loop_
_entity.id
_entity.type
_entity.pdbx_description
1 polymer ?
#
loop_
_entity_poly.entity_id
_entity_poly.type
_entity_poly.pdbx_seq_one_letter_code
_entity_poly.pdbx_strand_id
1 'polypeptide(L)' 'MNAEIEKKIGNNLRILREKANITQEIMSAKLQLEGCDITRSAVAKIEVGQRHLYPDEIIHFRNILECTYDEIFTI' A
#
# COMPACT_ATOMS: atom_id res chain seq x y z
N MET A 1 -12.66 -8.87 10.13
CA MET A 1 -11.55 -8.78 9.17
C MET A 1 -10.40 -9.66 9.63
N ASN A 2 -9.66 -10.29 8.69
CA ASN A 2 -8.57 -11.20 9.05
C ASN A 2 -7.25 -10.41 9.16
N ALA A 3 -6.78 -10.18 10.38
CA ALA A 3 -5.59 -9.39 10.64
C ALA A 3 -4.32 -10.02 10.03
N GLU A 4 -4.26 -11.33 9.95
CA GLU A 4 -3.12 -12.03 9.40
C GLU A 4 -3.03 -11.85 7.88
N ILE A 5 -4.17 -11.90 7.19
CA ILE A 5 -4.23 -11.65 5.74
C ILE A 5 -3.89 -10.19 5.44
N GLU A 6 -4.43 -9.26 6.21
CA GLU A 6 -4.14 -7.84 6.03
C GLU A 6 -2.65 -7.54 6.22
N LYS A 7 -2.02 -8.18 7.20
CA LYS A 7 -0.58 -8.03 7.43
C LYS A 7 0.23 -8.54 6.24
N LYS A 8 -0.19 -9.64 5.64
CA LYS A 8 0.49 -10.19 4.46
C LYS A 8 0.34 -9.28 3.25
N ILE A 9 -0.86 -8.75 3.04
CA ILE A 9 -1.12 -7.79 1.95
C ILE A 9 -0.28 -6.53 2.17
N GLY A 10 -0.27 -6.01 3.39
CA GLY A 10 0.56 -4.84 3.72
C GLY A 10 2.03 -5.08 3.45
N ASN A 11 2.53 -6.26 3.81
CA ASN A 11 3.91 -6.62 3.55
C ASN A 11 4.22 -6.72 2.05
N ASN A 12 3.26 -7.22 1.26
CA ASN A 12 3.42 -7.25 -0.20
C ASN A 12 3.54 -5.84 -0.76
N LEU A 13 2.73 -4.91 -0.27
CA LEU A 13 2.81 -3.50 -0.68
C LEU A 13 4.16 -2.89 -0.32
N ARG A 14 4.69 -3.20 0.87
CA ARG A 14 6.00 -2.73 1.29
C ARG A 14 7.10 -3.25 0.35
N ILE A 15 7.07 -4.53 0.03
CA ILE A 15 8.06 -5.14 -0.87
C ILE A 15 7.99 -4.50 -2.25
N LEU A 16 6.79 -4.30 -2.79
CA LEU A 16 6.60 -3.66 -4.09
C LEU A 16 7.10 -2.21 -4.07
N ARG A 17 6.84 -1.50 -2.97
CA ARG A 17 7.31 -0.12 -2.80
C ARG A 17 8.84 -0.07 -2.77
N GLU A 18 9.47 -0.95 -2.01
CA GLU A 18 10.94 -1.00 -1.90
C GLU A 18 11.58 -1.36 -3.24
N LYS A 19 10.99 -2.29 -3.98
CA LYS A 19 11.45 -2.66 -5.32
C LYS A 19 11.39 -1.48 -6.29
N ALA A 20 10.41 -0.61 -6.12
CA ALA A 20 10.24 0.58 -6.95
C ALA A 20 11.14 1.74 -6.48
N ASN A 21 11.94 1.53 -5.42
CA ASN A 21 12.81 2.56 -4.82
C ASN A 21 12.02 3.78 -4.35
N ILE A 22 10.81 3.54 -3.81
CA ILE A 22 9.93 4.60 -3.30
C ILE A 22 9.93 4.52 -1.77
N THR A 23 10.21 5.65 -1.10
CA THR A 23 10.09 5.74 0.35
C THR A 23 8.62 5.84 0.76
N GLN A 24 8.33 5.60 2.05
CA GLN A 24 6.97 5.79 2.55
C GLN A 24 6.48 7.23 2.36
N GLU A 25 7.38 8.19 2.53
CA GLU A 25 7.07 9.60 2.34
C GLU A 25 6.70 9.91 0.88
N ILE A 26 7.49 9.41 -0.06
CA ILE A 26 7.22 9.59 -1.49
C ILE A 26 5.92 8.88 -1.87
N MET A 27 5.69 7.69 -1.33
CA MET A 27 4.45 6.95 -1.57
C MET A 27 3.23 7.76 -1.14
N SER A 28 3.28 8.34 0.07
CA SER A 28 2.22 9.20 0.57
C SER A 28 1.99 10.41 -0.36
N ALA A 29 3.07 11.06 -0.79
CA ALA A 29 2.96 12.22 -1.69
C ALA A 29 2.29 11.83 -3.01
N LYS A 30 2.65 10.70 -3.58
CA LYS A 30 2.06 10.20 -4.84
C LYS A 30 0.58 9.85 -4.67
N LEU A 31 0.23 9.23 -3.53
CA LEU A 31 -1.17 8.93 -3.22
C LEU A 31 -2.00 10.21 -3.15
N GLN A 32 -1.49 11.23 -2.48
CA GLN A 32 -2.20 12.50 -2.35
C GLN A 32 -2.37 13.20 -3.68
N LEU A 33 -1.39 13.10 -4.58
CA LEU A 33 -1.51 13.64 -5.94
C LEU A 33 -2.63 12.95 -6.73
N GLU A 34 -2.93 11.69 -6.43
CA GLU A 34 -4.06 10.97 -7.05
C GLU A 34 -5.39 11.23 -6.33
N GLY A 35 -5.40 12.10 -5.34
CA GLY A 35 -6.60 12.38 -4.56
C GLY A 35 -6.88 11.37 -3.45
N CYS A 36 -5.91 10.51 -3.14
CA CYS A 36 -6.01 9.51 -2.09
C CYS A 36 -5.28 10.03 -0.85
N ASP A 37 -6.04 10.48 0.15
CA ASP A 37 -5.49 11.16 1.32
C ASP A 37 -4.95 10.16 2.34
N ILE A 38 -3.79 9.59 2.04
CA ILE A 38 -3.09 8.67 2.94
C ILE A 38 -1.76 9.31 3.36
N THR A 39 -1.61 9.55 4.65
CA THR A 39 -0.40 10.15 5.22
C THR A 39 0.74 9.12 5.25
N ARG A 40 1.98 9.61 5.45
CA ARG A 40 3.14 8.72 5.64
C ARG A 40 2.91 7.75 6.81
N SER A 41 2.36 8.23 7.92
CA SER A 41 2.04 7.39 9.08
C SER A 41 1.02 6.31 8.72
N ALA A 42 0.03 6.64 7.91
CA ALA A 42 -0.97 5.68 7.47
C ALA A 42 -0.36 4.63 6.52
N VAL A 43 0.55 5.03 5.63
CA VAL A 43 1.29 4.08 4.79
C VAL A 43 2.03 3.07 5.67
N ALA A 44 2.75 3.57 6.68
CA ALA A 44 3.50 2.70 7.59
C ALA A 44 2.59 1.70 8.31
N LYS A 45 1.42 2.15 8.77
CA LYS A 45 0.46 1.30 9.46
C LYS A 45 -0.17 0.25 8.53
N ILE A 46 -0.46 0.62 7.29
CA ILE A 46 -0.97 -0.32 6.28
C ILE A 46 0.05 -1.44 6.05
N GLU A 47 1.32 -1.08 5.93
CA GLU A 47 2.37 -2.05 5.61
C GLU A 47 2.61 -3.08 6.71
N VAL A 48 2.25 -2.77 7.95
CA VAL A 48 2.38 -3.72 9.07
C VAL A 48 1.04 -4.29 9.53
N GLY A 49 -0.04 -4.00 8.81
CA GLY A 49 -1.35 -4.56 9.09
C GLY A 49 -2.09 -3.90 10.24
N GLN A 50 -1.70 -2.68 10.63
CA GLN A 50 -2.34 -1.94 11.73
C GLN A 50 -3.45 -0.99 11.27
N ARG A 51 -3.63 -0.84 9.97
CA ARG A 51 -4.67 -0.02 9.38
C ARG A 51 -5.29 -0.76 8.21
N HIS A 52 -6.62 -0.72 8.12
CA HIS A 52 -7.35 -1.28 6.99
C HIS A 52 -6.97 -0.59 5.69
N LEU A 53 -6.96 -1.37 4.63
CA LEU A 53 -6.77 -0.91 3.27
C LEU A 53 -8.11 -1.03 2.55
N TYR A 54 -8.69 0.10 2.16
CA TYR A 54 -9.98 0.11 1.49
C TYR A 54 -9.82 -0.16 -0.01
N PRO A 55 -10.87 -0.71 -0.68
CA PRO A 55 -10.78 -1.11 -2.09
C PRO A 55 -10.32 0.01 -3.03
N ASP A 56 -10.81 1.23 -2.84
CA ASP A 56 -10.41 2.37 -3.67
C ASP A 56 -8.94 2.73 -3.47
N GLU A 57 -8.44 2.57 -2.24
CA GLU A 57 -7.04 2.82 -1.93
C GLU A 57 -6.13 1.81 -2.63
N ILE A 58 -6.56 0.56 -2.71
CA ILE A 58 -5.81 -0.49 -3.39
C ILE A 58 -5.57 -0.12 -4.86
N ILE A 59 -6.56 0.44 -5.52
CA ILE A 59 -6.44 0.88 -6.92
C ILE A 59 -5.35 1.93 -7.06
N HIS A 60 -5.28 2.88 -6.14
CA HIS A 60 -4.25 3.93 -6.15
C HIS A 60 -2.85 3.36 -5.91
N PHE A 61 -2.71 2.45 -4.94
CA PHE A 61 -1.43 1.76 -4.72
C PHE A 61 -0.97 1.02 -5.97
N ARG A 62 -1.87 0.26 -6.59
CA ARG A 62 -1.54 -0.48 -7.81
C ARG A 62 -1.07 0.46 -8.92
N ASN A 63 -1.74 1.60 -9.12
CA ASN A 63 -1.39 2.57 -10.14
C ASN A 63 0.01 3.14 -9.93
N ILE A 64 0.31 3.52 -8.69
CA ILE A 64 1.60 4.14 -8.35
C ILE A 64 2.74 3.13 -8.45
N LEU A 65 2.50 1.91 -7.96
CA LEU A 65 3.52 0.86 -7.94
C LEU A 65 3.67 0.14 -9.29
N GLU A 66 2.74 0.40 -10.24
CA GLU A 66 2.73 -0.23 -11.56
C GLU A 66 2.85 -1.75 -11.47
N CYS A 67 2.10 -2.32 -10.53
CA CYS A 67 2.08 -3.76 -10.26
C CYS A 67 0.74 -4.36 -10.67
N THR A 68 0.63 -5.68 -10.55
CA THR A 68 -0.64 -6.39 -10.75
C THR A 68 -1.38 -6.54 -9.43
N TYR A 69 -2.68 -6.75 -9.49
CA TYR A 69 -3.46 -7.09 -8.31
C TYR A 69 -3.00 -8.42 -7.70
N ASP A 70 -2.59 -9.38 -8.53
CA ASP A 70 -2.06 -10.66 -8.04
C ASP A 70 -0.83 -10.46 -7.17
N GLU A 71 0.06 -9.54 -7.55
CA GLU A 71 1.26 -9.24 -6.76
C GLU A 71 0.90 -8.64 -5.39
N ILE A 72 -0.20 -7.90 -5.31
CA ILE A 72 -0.68 -7.33 -4.05
C ILE A 72 -1.32 -8.41 -3.18
N PHE A 73 -2.12 -9.30 -3.78
CA PHE A 73 -2.98 -10.22 -3.05
C PHE A 73 -2.43 -11.63 -2.89
N THR A 74 -1.29 -11.96 -3.45
CA THR A 74 -0.69 -13.30 -3.28
C THR A 74 -0.22 -13.47 -1.84
N ILE A 75 -0.83 -14.40 -1.16
CA ILE A 75 -0.51 -14.74 0.24
C ILE A 75 -0.22 -16.24 0.35
#